data_d58e083a514ae79c0320ef9c68a37e69
#
_entry.id   d58e083a514ae79c0320ef9c68a37e69
#
_cell.length_a   1.000
_cell.length_b   1.000
_cell.length_c   1.000
_cell.angle_alpha   90.00
_cell.angle_beta   90.00
_cell.angle_gamma   90.00
#
_symmetry.space_group_name_H-M   'P 1'
#
loop_
_entity.id
_entity.type
_entity.pdbx_description
1 polymer ?
#
loop_
_entity_poly.entity_id
_entity_poly.type
_entity_poly.pdbx_seq_one_letter_code
_entity_poly.pdbx_strand_id
1 'polypeptide(L)'
;MNYKTDCLIIGSGAAGLTLALGIADKAKVIVLSKEDACAGSTNYAQGGIAGVYNLKDDDDSLKSHIRDTCIAGAGLCDERTVEFVAHNAHDSIQWLIDVGVPFDLKEEEQSEGQSPYHLHREGGHSHRRIFHAEDHTGRSIQETLIARANEHPNITILENRNAVDLVTTTKLGLPGNRILGAYVLNIETGHVETIEAKFVALCTGGAS
;
A
#
# COMPACT_ATOMS: atom_id res chain seq x y z
N MET A 1 -0.45 13.28 25.12
CA MET A 1 -0.02 11.91 25.47
C MET A 1 1.28 11.63 24.70
N ASN A 2 2.24 10.95 25.28
CA ASN A 2 3.48 10.64 24.59
C ASN A 2 3.49 9.15 24.27
N TYR A 3 3.74 8.82 23.01
CA TYR A 3 3.86 7.44 22.55
C TYR A 3 5.31 7.12 22.24
N LYS A 4 5.64 5.82 22.30
CA LYS A 4 6.95 5.31 21.89
C LYS A 4 6.80 4.04 21.09
N THR A 5 7.47 3.99 19.95
CA THR A 5 7.41 2.85 19.02
C THR A 5 8.77 2.60 18.35
N ASP A 6 8.92 1.46 17.68
CA ASP A 6 10.10 1.21 16.85
C ASP A 6 9.95 1.89 15.48
N CYS A 7 8.78 1.80 14.86
CA CYS A 7 8.49 2.42 13.60
C CYS A 7 7.17 3.22 13.66
N LEU A 8 7.23 4.48 13.25
CA LEU A 8 6.07 5.33 13.03
C LEU A 8 5.82 5.41 11.53
N ILE A 9 4.62 5.03 11.11
CA ILE A 9 4.17 5.09 9.71
C ILE A 9 3.11 6.19 9.60
N ILE A 10 3.35 7.17 8.73
CA ILE A 10 2.43 8.29 8.50
C ILE A 10 1.64 8.02 7.23
N GLY A 11 0.40 7.59 7.39
CA GLY A 11 -0.54 7.21 6.33
C GLY A 11 -0.99 5.76 6.43
N SER A 12 -2.31 5.54 6.44
CA SER A 12 -2.99 4.25 6.58
C SER A 12 -3.46 3.66 5.25
N GLY A 13 -2.98 4.15 4.11
CA GLY A 13 -3.25 3.56 2.79
C GLY A 13 -2.48 2.26 2.55
N ALA A 14 -2.64 1.66 1.37
CA ALA A 14 -2.02 0.38 1.00
C ALA A 14 -0.53 0.33 1.31
N ALA A 15 0.24 1.37 1.00
CA ALA A 15 1.68 1.42 1.25
C ALA A 15 2.01 1.35 2.74
N GLY A 16 1.30 2.13 3.58
CA GLY A 16 1.55 2.16 5.02
C GLY A 16 1.17 0.87 5.71
N LEU A 17 0.01 0.29 5.37
CA LEU A 17 -0.45 -0.97 5.95
C LEU A 17 0.39 -2.17 5.49
N THR A 18 0.81 -2.22 4.23
CA THR A 18 1.74 -3.24 3.72
C THR A 18 3.07 -3.19 4.46
N LEU A 19 3.64 -1.98 4.64
CA LEU A 19 4.86 -1.82 5.42
C LEU A 19 4.65 -2.26 6.87
N ALA A 20 3.56 -1.85 7.51
CA ALA A 20 3.25 -2.22 8.89
C ALA A 20 3.22 -3.73 9.07
N LEU A 21 2.46 -4.44 8.23
CA LEU A 21 2.35 -5.90 8.26
C LEU A 21 3.70 -6.59 7.97
N GLY A 22 4.48 -6.05 7.05
CA GLY A 22 5.79 -6.62 6.67
C GLY A 22 6.86 -6.54 7.76
N ILE A 23 6.74 -5.62 8.73
CA ILE A 23 7.75 -5.43 9.78
C ILE A 23 7.27 -5.78 11.19
N ALA A 24 5.97 -5.98 11.38
CA ALA A 24 5.36 -6.11 12.71
C ALA A 24 5.82 -7.33 13.52
N ASP A 25 6.26 -8.39 12.88
CA ASP A 25 6.86 -9.54 13.57
C ASP A 25 8.16 -9.19 14.31
N LYS A 26 8.83 -8.12 13.89
CA LYS A 26 10.16 -7.72 14.40
C LYS A 26 10.17 -6.35 15.10
N ALA A 27 9.08 -5.60 14.99
CA ALA A 27 9.03 -4.22 15.47
C ALA A 27 7.63 -3.85 15.98
N LYS A 28 7.57 -2.96 16.98
CA LYS A 28 6.33 -2.28 17.34
C LYS A 28 6.08 -1.15 16.37
N VAL A 29 4.87 -1.09 15.83
CA VAL A 29 4.48 -0.16 14.77
C VAL A 29 3.29 0.68 15.21
N ILE A 30 3.38 1.98 14.99
CA ILE A 30 2.23 2.89 15.05
C ILE A 30 1.97 3.39 13.64
N VAL A 31 0.74 3.22 13.17
CA VAL A 31 0.26 3.78 11.90
C VAL A 31 -0.65 4.96 12.20
N LEU A 32 -0.40 6.10 11.58
CA LEU A 32 -1.26 7.28 11.71
C LEU A 32 -2.23 7.36 10.54
N SER A 33 -3.50 7.57 10.86
CA SER A 33 -4.50 8.02 9.89
C SER A 33 -5.00 9.42 10.27
N LYS A 34 -5.03 10.32 9.29
CA LYS A 34 -5.53 11.68 9.49
C LYS A 34 -7.04 11.71 9.81
N GLU A 35 -7.77 10.74 9.25
CA GLU A 35 -9.20 10.52 9.45
C GLU A 35 -9.41 9.07 9.91
N ASP A 36 -10.55 8.47 9.59
CA ASP A 36 -10.77 7.02 9.70
C ASP A 36 -9.71 6.25 8.89
N ALA A 37 -9.32 5.07 9.34
CA ALA A 37 -8.29 4.27 8.67
C ALA A 37 -8.69 3.85 7.24
N CYS A 38 -9.97 3.79 6.95
CA CYS A 38 -10.51 3.54 5.62
C CYS A 38 -10.51 4.78 4.72
N ALA A 39 -10.36 5.99 5.27
CA ALA A 39 -10.34 7.21 4.47
C ALA A 39 -9.02 7.32 3.67
N GLY A 40 -9.10 7.36 2.36
CA GLY A 40 -7.91 7.54 1.53
C GLY A 40 -8.07 7.02 0.11
N SER A 41 -7.11 7.37 -0.75
CA SER A 41 -7.16 7.05 -2.19
C SER A 41 -7.26 5.54 -2.47
N THR A 42 -6.68 4.70 -1.62
CA THR A 42 -6.79 3.24 -1.77
C THR A 42 -8.23 2.77 -1.69
N ASN A 43 -9.00 3.25 -0.70
CA ASN A 43 -10.40 2.88 -0.50
C ASN A 43 -11.30 3.31 -1.67
N TYR A 44 -10.99 4.43 -2.30
CA TYR A 44 -11.76 4.99 -3.41
C TYR A 44 -11.34 4.48 -4.78
N ALA A 45 -10.28 3.69 -4.88
CA ALA A 45 -9.83 3.11 -6.13
C ALA A 45 -10.82 2.04 -6.61
N GLN A 46 -11.45 2.26 -7.78
CA GLN A 46 -12.44 1.36 -8.36
C GLN A 46 -11.85 0.34 -9.32
N GLY A 47 -10.76 0.72 -10.00
CA GLY A 47 -10.03 -0.18 -10.90
C GLY A 47 -9.39 -1.35 -10.16
N GLY A 48 -8.78 -2.24 -10.93
CA GLY A 48 -8.06 -3.37 -10.39
C GLY A 48 -6.56 -3.12 -10.27
N ILE A 49 -5.82 -4.19 -10.01
CA ILE A 49 -4.36 -4.19 -9.99
C ILE A 49 -3.85 -4.93 -11.22
N ALA A 50 -3.00 -4.27 -12.01
CA ALA A 50 -2.39 -4.87 -13.19
C ALA A 50 -1.16 -5.72 -12.80
N GLY A 51 -1.16 -6.98 -13.24
CA GLY A 51 0.00 -7.85 -13.08
C GLY A 51 -0.08 -9.09 -13.95
N VAL A 52 1.04 -9.47 -14.54
CA VAL A 52 1.12 -10.73 -15.30
C VAL A 52 1.09 -11.89 -14.31
N TYR A 53 0.02 -12.68 -14.35
CA TYR A 53 -0.19 -13.79 -13.42
C TYR A 53 0.75 -14.96 -13.70
N ASN A 54 0.73 -15.42 -14.95
CA ASN A 54 1.53 -16.55 -15.38
C ASN A 54 2.68 -16.08 -16.28
N LEU A 55 3.87 -16.00 -15.72
CA LEU A 55 5.08 -15.59 -16.46
C LEU A 55 5.50 -16.58 -17.57
N LYS A 56 4.86 -17.75 -17.64
CA LYS A 56 5.11 -18.79 -18.67
C LYS A 56 4.01 -18.84 -19.71
N ASP A 57 2.99 -17.98 -19.59
CA ASP A 57 1.87 -17.93 -20.52
C ASP A 57 2.31 -17.21 -21.81
N ASP A 58 2.11 -17.87 -22.96
CA ASP A 58 2.45 -17.27 -24.26
C ASP A 58 1.50 -16.11 -24.64
N ASP A 59 0.36 -16.00 -23.96
CA ASP A 59 -0.65 -14.97 -24.24
C ASP A 59 -0.31 -13.60 -23.64
N ASP A 60 0.45 -13.52 -22.52
CA ASP A 60 0.89 -12.25 -21.92
C ASP A 60 2.34 -12.31 -21.44
N SER A 61 2.99 -11.15 -21.32
CA SER A 61 4.37 -11.05 -20.88
C SER A 61 4.68 -9.74 -20.16
N LEU A 62 5.70 -9.73 -19.32
CA LEU A 62 6.23 -8.52 -18.69
C LEU A 62 6.58 -7.46 -19.73
N LYS A 63 7.18 -7.87 -20.86
CA LYS A 63 7.52 -6.97 -21.97
C LYS A 63 6.29 -6.31 -22.58
N SER A 64 5.20 -7.06 -22.75
CA SER A 64 3.91 -6.53 -23.22
C SER A 64 3.33 -5.54 -22.21
N HIS A 65 3.36 -5.87 -20.91
CA HIS A 65 2.86 -4.99 -19.85
C HIS A 65 3.65 -3.68 -19.77
N ILE A 66 4.97 -3.72 -19.78
CA ILE A 66 5.85 -2.55 -19.78
C ILE A 66 5.55 -1.66 -21.00
N ARG A 67 5.47 -2.25 -22.19
CA ARG A 67 5.16 -1.53 -23.42
C ARG A 67 3.80 -0.82 -23.36
N ASP A 68 2.75 -1.54 -22.94
CA ASP A 68 1.41 -0.98 -22.82
C ASP A 68 1.40 0.21 -21.86
N THR A 69 2.08 0.09 -20.71
CA THR A 69 2.18 1.15 -19.70
C THR A 69 2.90 2.38 -20.26
N CYS A 70 4.02 2.20 -20.97
CA CYS A 70 4.77 3.31 -21.56
C CYS A 70 3.98 4.01 -22.68
N ILE A 71 3.20 3.25 -23.48
CA ILE A 71 2.33 3.82 -24.52
C ILE A 71 1.21 4.65 -23.87
N ALA A 72 0.53 4.09 -22.86
CA ALA A 72 -0.54 4.79 -22.15
C ALA A 72 -0.04 6.06 -21.44
N GLY A 73 1.18 6.01 -20.91
CA GLY A 73 1.81 7.15 -20.26
C GLY A 73 2.28 8.27 -21.19
N ALA A 74 2.18 8.09 -22.51
CA ALA A 74 2.38 9.14 -23.54
C ALA A 74 3.67 9.97 -23.36
N GLY A 75 4.78 9.32 -22.96
CA GLY A 75 6.08 9.94 -22.75
C GLY A 75 6.32 10.53 -21.35
N LEU A 76 5.39 10.37 -20.41
CA LEU A 76 5.55 10.79 -19.01
C LEU A 76 6.15 9.71 -18.12
N CYS A 77 6.30 8.48 -18.63
CA CYS A 77 6.84 7.36 -17.87
C CYS A 77 8.37 7.44 -17.72
N ASP A 78 8.86 7.13 -16.52
CA ASP A 78 10.22 6.63 -16.35
C ASP A 78 10.22 5.12 -16.60
N GLU A 79 10.85 4.68 -17.69
CA GLU A 79 10.82 3.29 -18.14
C GLU A 79 11.41 2.32 -17.12
N ARG A 80 12.47 2.73 -16.39
CA ARG A 80 13.09 1.91 -15.34
C ARG A 80 12.13 1.68 -14.17
N THR A 81 11.35 2.71 -13.82
CA THR A 81 10.32 2.60 -12.79
C THR A 81 9.20 1.68 -13.25
N VAL A 82 8.75 1.79 -14.51
CA VAL A 82 7.75 0.88 -15.08
C VAL A 82 8.23 -0.57 -15.09
N GLU A 83 9.47 -0.81 -15.52
CA GLU A 83 10.09 -2.14 -15.47
C GLU A 83 10.13 -2.69 -14.05
N PHE A 84 10.58 -1.88 -13.07
CA PHE A 84 10.63 -2.29 -11.67
C PHE A 84 9.25 -2.67 -11.14
N VAL A 85 8.22 -1.87 -11.39
CA VAL A 85 6.86 -2.14 -10.94
C VAL A 85 6.30 -3.40 -11.60
N ALA A 86 6.45 -3.56 -12.93
CA ALA A 86 5.94 -4.71 -13.66
C ALA A 86 6.59 -6.03 -13.20
N HIS A 87 7.90 -6.03 -12.95
CA HIS A 87 8.61 -7.21 -12.47
C HIS A 87 8.22 -7.63 -11.05
N ASN A 88 7.85 -6.69 -10.19
CA ASN A 88 7.47 -6.96 -8.80
C ASN A 88 5.94 -7.12 -8.62
N ALA A 89 5.14 -6.91 -9.66
CA ALA A 89 3.69 -6.96 -9.57
C ALA A 89 3.17 -8.35 -9.17
N HIS A 90 3.73 -9.42 -9.75
CA HIS A 90 3.31 -10.78 -9.44
C HIS A 90 3.44 -11.10 -7.95
N ASP A 91 4.60 -10.89 -7.37
CA ASP A 91 4.86 -11.18 -5.96
C ASP A 91 4.02 -10.30 -5.03
N SER A 92 3.79 -9.04 -5.42
CA SER A 92 2.95 -8.11 -4.67
C SER A 92 1.47 -8.54 -4.67
N ILE A 93 0.96 -9.00 -5.82
CA ILE A 93 -0.41 -9.52 -5.93
C ILE A 93 -0.54 -10.84 -5.17
N GLN A 94 0.44 -11.73 -5.28
CA GLN A 94 0.44 -12.99 -4.54
C GLN A 94 0.40 -12.72 -3.01
N TRP A 95 1.17 -11.76 -2.53
CA TRP A 95 1.13 -11.37 -1.13
C TRP A 95 -0.27 -10.84 -0.72
N LEU A 96 -0.95 -10.05 -1.56
CA LEU A 96 -2.32 -9.60 -1.29
C LEU A 96 -3.30 -10.77 -1.22
N ILE A 97 -3.14 -11.78 -2.08
CA ILE A 97 -3.90 -13.03 -2.04
C ILE A 97 -3.66 -13.77 -0.71
N ASP A 98 -2.39 -13.91 -0.33
CA ASP A 98 -1.98 -14.64 0.88
C ASP A 98 -2.51 -13.97 2.16
N VAL A 99 -2.58 -12.65 2.21
CA VAL A 99 -3.19 -11.94 3.34
C VAL A 99 -4.72 -11.95 3.32
N GLY A 100 -5.34 -12.43 2.22
CA GLY A 100 -6.75 -12.73 2.14
C GLY A 100 -7.61 -11.70 1.39
N VAL A 101 -7.01 -10.90 0.49
CA VAL A 101 -7.82 -10.04 -0.41
C VAL A 101 -8.68 -10.92 -1.30
N PRO A 102 -10.01 -10.73 -1.33
CA PRO A 102 -10.94 -11.60 -2.04
C PRO A 102 -11.05 -11.21 -3.52
N PHE A 103 -9.98 -11.47 -4.30
CA PHE A 103 -10.07 -11.28 -5.75
C PHE A 103 -11.06 -12.27 -6.40
N ASP A 104 -11.76 -11.81 -7.41
CA ASP A 104 -12.79 -12.59 -8.10
C ASP A 104 -12.19 -13.80 -8.80
N LEU A 105 -12.85 -14.95 -8.65
CA LEU A 105 -12.50 -16.21 -9.26
C LEU A 105 -13.35 -16.44 -10.50
N LYS A 106 -12.85 -17.23 -11.44
CA LYS A 106 -13.63 -17.72 -12.57
C LYS A 106 -14.66 -18.74 -12.09
N GLU A 107 -15.85 -18.73 -12.70
CA GLU A 107 -16.93 -19.67 -12.38
C GLU A 107 -16.65 -21.10 -12.90
N GLU A 108 -15.85 -21.24 -13.96
CA GLU A 108 -15.56 -22.52 -14.61
C GLU A 108 -14.31 -23.20 -14.02
N GLU A 109 -14.30 -24.54 -14.01
CA GLU A 109 -13.12 -25.32 -13.67
C GLU A 109 -11.97 -25.01 -14.65
N GLN A 110 -10.81 -24.70 -14.10
CA GLN A 110 -9.65 -24.29 -14.88
C GLN A 110 -8.84 -25.51 -15.32
N SER A 111 -8.30 -25.45 -16.54
CA SER A 111 -7.26 -26.37 -16.99
C SER A 111 -5.97 -26.13 -16.20
N GLU A 112 -5.17 -27.18 -16.05
CA GLU A 112 -3.88 -27.10 -15.34
C GLU A 112 -3.00 -26.00 -15.96
N GLY A 113 -2.53 -25.07 -15.12
CA GLY A 113 -1.66 -23.95 -15.52
C GLY A 113 -2.38 -22.64 -15.87
N GLN A 114 -3.71 -22.61 -15.88
CA GLN A 114 -4.46 -21.36 -16.07
C GLN A 114 -4.68 -20.61 -14.75
N SER A 115 -4.82 -19.28 -14.83
CA SER A 115 -5.18 -18.45 -13.69
C SER A 115 -6.57 -18.79 -13.18
N PRO A 116 -6.76 -19.06 -11.87
CA PRO A 116 -8.09 -19.23 -11.29
C PRO A 116 -8.85 -17.92 -11.19
N TYR A 117 -8.16 -16.77 -11.32
CA TYR A 117 -8.75 -15.45 -11.14
C TYR A 117 -9.43 -14.97 -12.42
N HIS A 118 -10.56 -14.27 -12.22
CA HIS A 118 -11.22 -13.54 -13.29
C HIS A 118 -10.47 -12.23 -13.54
N LEU A 119 -9.76 -12.16 -14.68
CA LEU A 119 -8.95 -11.00 -15.02
C LEU A 119 -9.67 -10.11 -16.04
N HIS A 120 -9.70 -8.82 -15.80
CA HIS A 120 -10.19 -7.82 -16.74
C HIS A 120 -9.11 -7.32 -17.70
N ARG A 121 -9.54 -6.77 -18.82
CA ARG A 121 -8.73 -5.96 -19.73
C ARG A 121 -9.33 -4.57 -19.77
N GLU A 122 -8.65 -3.62 -19.22
CA GLU A 122 -9.04 -2.21 -19.24
C GLU A 122 -8.29 -1.43 -20.33
N GLY A 123 -8.65 -0.15 -20.49
CA GLY A 123 -8.03 0.73 -21.48
C GLY A 123 -6.51 0.82 -21.28
N GLY A 124 -5.75 0.81 -22.36
CA GLY A 124 -4.29 0.82 -22.33
C GLY A 124 -3.64 -0.55 -22.20
N HIS A 125 -4.39 -1.61 -21.85
CA HIS A 125 -3.86 -2.98 -21.76
C HIS A 125 -4.19 -3.81 -22.99
N SER A 126 -3.20 -4.50 -23.56
CA SER A 126 -3.39 -5.43 -24.69
C SER A 126 -3.92 -6.81 -24.26
N HIS A 127 -3.71 -7.19 -22.99
CA HIS A 127 -4.09 -8.49 -22.42
C HIS A 127 -4.93 -8.36 -21.15
N ARG A 128 -5.60 -9.45 -20.75
CA ARG A 128 -6.33 -9.56 -19.49
C ARG A 128 -5.34 -9.80 -18.37
N ARG A 129 -5.04 -8.77 -17.56
CA ARG A 129 -4.09 -8.83 -16.45
C ARG A 129 -4.53 -8.03 -15.23
N ILE A 130 -5.77 -7.56 -15.21
CA ILE A 130 -6.28 -6.73 -14.12
C ILE A 130 -7.00 -7.63 -13.13
N PHE A 131 -6.43 -7.78 -11.95
CA PHE A 131 -7.07 -8.41 -10.80
C PHE A 131 -8.10 -7.45 -10.21
N HIS A 132 -9.28 -7.93 -9.89
CA HIS A 132 -10.35 -7.11 -9.31
C HIS A 132 -11.12 -7.89 -8.26
N ALA A 133 -11.80 -7.15 -7.39
CA ALA A 133 -12.74 -7.66 -6.39
C ALA A 133 -14.03 -6.88 -6.57
N GLU A 134 -15.03 -7.46 -7.21
CA GLU A 134 -16.27 -6.79 -7.62
C GLU A 134 -15.96 -5.42 -8.27
N ASP A 135 -16.76 -4.38 -7.96
CA ASP A 135 -16.54 -2.99 -8.42
C ASP A 135 -15.73 -2.13 -7.45
N HIS A 136 -15.13 -2.73 -6.40
CA HIS A 136 -14.55 -2.03 -5.26
C HIS A 136 -13.18 -2.59 -4.84
N THR A 137 -12.33 -2.91 -5.80
CA THR A 137 -11.02 -3.55 -5.55
C THR A 137 -10.20 -2.81 -4.48
N GLY A 138 -10.09 -1.49 -4.57
CA GLY A 138 -9.34 -0.72 -3.60
C GLY A 138 -9.90 -0.80 -2.18
N ARG A 139 -11.23 -0.80 -2.06
CA ARG A 139 -11.92 -0.98 -0.78
C ARG A 139 -11.65 -2.36 -0.19
N SER A 140 -11.77 -3.41 -0.98
CA SER A 140 -11.52 -4.79 -0.54
C SER A 140 -10.08 -4.97 -0.04
N ILE A 141 -9.11 -4.35 -0.73
CA ILE A 141 -7.71 -4.33 -0.29
C ILE A 141 -7.58 -3.58 1.04
N GLN A 142 -8.12 -2.37 1.13
CA GLN A 142 -8.01 -1.52 2.31
C GLN A 142 -8.61 -2.19 3.55
N GLU A 143 -9.84 -2.70 3.44
CA GLU A 143 -10.53 -3.40 4.52
C GLU A 143 -9.77 -4.65 4.98
N THR A 144 -9.24 -5.44 4.05
CA THR A 144 -8.44 -6.62 4.37
C THR A 144 -7.17 -6.26 5.12
N LEU A 145 -6.41 -5.26 4.62
CA LEU A 145 -5.17 -4.84 5.26
C LEU A 145 -5.40 -4.25 6.65
N ILE A 146 -6.47 -3.48 6.85
CA ILE A 146 -6.86 -2.93 8.17
C ILE A 146 -7.23 -4.07 9.12
N ALA A 147 -8.02 -5.06 8.66
CA ALA A 147 -8.41 -6.19 9.48
C ALA A 147 -7.16 -6.94 9.97
N ARG A 148 -6.22 -7.26 9.07
CA ARG A 148 -4.96 -7.92 9.43
C ARG A 148 -4.08 -7.09 10.36
N ALA A 149 -4.01 -5.77 10.13
CA ALA A 149 -3.25 -4.88 11.00
C ALA A 149 -3.85 -4.83 12.41
N ASN A 150 -5.18 -4.80 12.55
CA ASN A 150 -5.86 -4.80 13.84
C ASN A 150 -5.74 -6.14 14.59
N GLU A 151 -5.60 -7.25 13.88
CA GLU A 151 -5.34 -8.57 14.48
C GLU A 151 -3.90 -8.70 15.01
N HIS A 152 -2.96 -7.87 14.54
CA HIS A 152 -1.56 -8.02 14.87
C HIS A 152 -1.18 -7.29 16.18
N PRO A 153 -0.64 -8.00 17.20
CA PRO A 153 -0.39 -7.42 18.54
C PRO A 153 0.64 -6.30 18.58
N ASN A 154 1.50 -6.20 17.57
CA ASN A 154 2.56 -5.19 17.48
C ASN A 154 2.18 -3.99 16.61
N ILE A 155 0.96 -3.94 16.05
CA ILE A 155 0.48 -2.81 15.25
C ILE A 155 -0.59 -2.06 16.05
N THR A 156 -0.46 -0.74 16.07
CA THR A 156 -1.49 0.16 16.61
C THR A 156 -1.83 1.20 15.56
N ILE A 157 -3.09 1.24 15.14
CA ILE A 157 -3.59 2.28 14.23
C ILE A 157 -4.17 3.40 15.10
N LEU A 158 -3.70 4.62 14.89
CA LEU A 158 -4.21 5.83 15.53
C LEU A 158 -4.93 6.67 14.49
N GLU A 159 -6.25 6.67 14.57
CA GLU A 159 -7.13 7.47 13.73
C GLU A 159 -7.27 8.90 14.26
N ASN A 160 -7.74 9.80 13.42
CA ASN A 160 -7.91 11.22 13.74
C ASN A 160 -6.60 11.85 14.27
N ARG A 161 -5.47 11.48 13.67
CA ARG A 161 -4.12 11.90 14.04
C ARG A 161 -3.38 12.49 12.84
N ASN A 162 -3.23 13.80 12.83
CA ASN A 162 -2.54 14.50 11.76
C ASN A 162 -1.08 14.76 12.14
N ALA A 163 -0.13 14.21 11.37
CA ALA A 163 1.28 14.51 11.55
C ALA A 163 1.54 15.96 11.16
N VAL A 164 2.00 16.75 12.13
CA VAL A 164 2.23 18.20 11.95
C VAL A 164 3.64 18.48 11.49
N ASP A 165 4.63 17.81 12.14
CA ASP A 165 6.03 18.03 11.85
C ASP A 165 6.89 16.86 12.34
N LEU A 166 8.03 16.65 11.68
CA LEU A 166 9.02 15.67 12.11
C LEU A 166 9.94 16.23 13.18
N VAL A 167 10.14 15.48 14.25
CA VAL A 167 11.12 15.79 15.29
C VAL A 167 12.49 15.29 14.82
N THR A 168 13.44 16.20 14.65
CA THR A 168 14.80 15.87 14.24
C THR A 168 15.82 16.37 15.26
N THR A 169 17.00 15.72 15.33
CA THR A 169 18.10 16.18 16.17
C THR A 169 18.49 17.63 15.87
N THR A 170 18.49 18.02 14.59
CA THR A 170 18.80 19.39 14.16
C THR A 170 17.81 20.41 14.74
N LYS A 171 16.50 20.13 14.70
CA LYS A 171 15.46 21.02 15.27
C LYS A 171 15.59 21.16 16.80
N LEU A 172 16.14 20.15 17.47
CA LEU A 172 16.37 20.17 18.91
C LEU A 172 17.74 20.75 19.30
N GLY A 173 18.53 21.25 18.34
CA GLY A 173 19.89 21.75 18.61
C GLY A 173 20.89 20.65 18.96
N LEU A 174 20.59 19.39 18.67
CA LEU A 174 21.44 18.24 18.91
C LEU A 174 22.33 17.95 17.71
N PRO A 175 23.50 17.31 17.89
CA PRO A 175 24.39 16.93 16.79
C PRO A 175 23.72 15.92 15.84
N GLY A 176 24.06 16.02 14.54
CA GLY A 176 23.61 15.08 13.49
C GLY A 176 22.27 15.50 12.87
N ASN A 177 21.80 14.69 11.94
CA ASN A 177 20.51 14.87 11.25
C ASN A 177 19.73 13.55 11.29
N ARG A 178 19.18 13.23 12.46
CA ARG A 178 18.35 12.04 12.67
C ARG A 178 16.91 12.44 12.94
N ILE A 179 16.00 11.62 12.45
CA ILE A 179 14.58 11.69 12.84
C ILE A 179 14.43 10.93 14.16
N LEU A 180 13.68 11.53 15.08
CA LEU A 180 13.40 10.98 16.42
C LEU A 180 11.92 10.67 16.62
N GLY A 181 11.06 11.06 15.68
CA GLY A 181 9.62 10.88 15.72
C GLY A 181 8.86 12.01 15.05
N ALA A 182 7.65 12.28 15.51
CA ALA A 182 6.81 13.33 14.98
C ALA A 182 5.97 14.02 16.06
N TYR A 183 5.61 15.28 15.80
CA TYR A 183 4.52 15.99 16.47
C TYR A 183 3.22 15.68 15.71
N VAL A 184 2.19 15.28 16.44
CA VAL A 184 0.94 14.77 15.90
C VAL A 184 -0.23 15.49 16.57
N LEU A 185 -1.07 16.14 15.79
CA LEU A 185 -2.31 16.73 16.28
C LEU A 185 -3.35 15.62 16.45
N ASN A 186 -3.82 15.47 17.68
CA ASN A 186 -5.04 14.72 17.96
C ASN A 186 -6.22 15.62 17.61
N ILE A 187 -6.93 15.28 16.51
CA ILE A 187 -8.00 16.11 15.97
C ILE A 187 -9.19 16.15 16.91
N GLU A 188 -9.45 15.08 17.64
CA GLU A 188 -10.60 14.99 18.58
C GLU A 188 -10.42 15.89 19.79
N THR A 189 -9.19 15.97 20.34
CA THR A 189 -8.92 16.72 21.55
C THR A 189 -8.34 18.10 21.30
N GLY A 190 -7.87 18.36 20.07
CA GLY A 190 -7.17 19.60 19.70
C GLY A 190 -5.75 19.73 20.28
N HIS A 191 -5.22 18.67 20.90
CA HIS A 191 -3.88 18.70 21.52
C HIS A 191 -2.82 18.10 20.62
N VAL A 192 -1.62 18.66 20.68
CA VAL A 192 -0.44 18.07 20.01
C VAL A 192 0.18 17.02 20.93
N GLU A 193 0.33 15.82 20.39
CA GLU A 193 0.99 14.67 21.01
C GLU A 193 2.38 14.49 20.40
N THR A 194 3.29 13.86 21.13
CA THR A 194 4.61 13.50 20.61
C THR A 194 4.69 11.98 20.48
N ILE A 195 5.12 11.51 19.31
CA ILE A 195 5.42 10.09 19.07
C ILE A 195 6.92 9.95 18.85
N GLU A 196 7.61 9.33 19.80
CA GLU A 196 9.01 8.97 19.70
C GLU A 196 9.14 7.67 18.88
N ALA A 197 10.01 7.66 17.86
CA ALA A 197 10.22 6.51 17.01
C ALA A 197 11.68 6.39 16.58
N LYS A 198 12.16 5.14 16.44
CA LYS A 198 13.48 4.84 15.90
C LYS A 198 13.55 5.08 14.39
N PHE A 199 12.42 4.80 13.70
CA PHE A 199 12.24 5.00 12.27
C PHE A 199 10.90 5.68 12.00
N VAL A 200 10.86 6.51 10.96
CA VAL A 200 9.63 7.14 10.48
C VAL A 200 9.51 6.89 8.99
N ALA A 201 8.38 6.33 8.57
CA ALA A 201 8.04 6.11 7.17
C ALA A 201 6.93 7.07 6.73
N LEU A 202 7.15 7.75 5.61
CA LEU A 202 6.15 8.64 5.01
C LEU A 202 5.38 7.86 3.92
N CYS A 203 4.13 7.54 4.21
CA CYS A 203 3.21 6.83 3.31
C CYS A 203 1.95 7.68 3.05
N THR A 204 2.15 8.98 2.90
CA THR A 204 1.09 10.00 2.88
C THR A 204 0.35 10.12 1.57
N GLY A 205 0.71 9.33 0.56
CA GLY A 205 0.12 9.42 -0.77
C GLY A 205 0.60 10.64 -1.55
N GLY A 206 -0.15 10.99 -2.58
CA GLY A 206 0.13 12.15 -3.43
C GLY A 206 -0.39 13.47 -2.83
N ALA A 207 -0.08 14.57 -3.52
CA ALA A 207 -0.50 15.93 -3.16
C ALA A 207 -1.76 16.40 -3.92
N SER A 208 -2.45 15.49 -4.61
CA SER A 208 -3.66 15.78 -5.40
C SER A 208 -4.90 15.77 -4.54
#